data_808a27e54dea13d5cc6d63d6b60c4f38
#
_entry.id   808a27e54dea13d5cc6d63d6b60c4f38
#
_cell.length_a   1.000
_cell.length_b   1.000
_cell.length_c   1.000
_cell.angle_alpha   90.00
_cell.angle_beta   90.00
_cell.angle_gamma   90.00
#
_symmetry.space_group_name_H-M   'P 1'
#
loop_
_entity.id
_entity.type
_entity.pdbx_description
1 polymer ?
#
loop_
_entity_poly.entity_id
_entity_poly.type
_entity_poly.pdbx_seq_one_letter_code
_entity_poly.pdbx_strand_id
1 'polypeptide(L)'
;VVRVLEEEARAQAETADAAQARGHALPPLHGVPVTTKINVDQQGLPTDNGVIPLKDLIAQEDSPVVANLKHAGAIIVGRTNAPAFSMRIFSDNALHGRTLNPRDPSVTPGGSSGGAGAATATGIGCIAHGNDIGGSVRIPAYCNGVVGLRTGFARIPSFNPTAAATGRPIGAVLMAVQGPHTRTVRDARLGLEVMARGDRRDWRWNDVPMQGPPPARPIKVAIVPEVPGGKSPPAQVAAVRLAGKHLQAAGYVVEEVLPPDIERGVELWHQICVTDVLGGLWPTMQKMGDPDGIAAMKAW
;
A
#
# COMPACT_ATOMS: atom_id res chain seq x y z
N VAL A 1 13.32 0.95 -5.60
CA VAL A 1 13.76 -0.23 -4.83
C VAL A 1 15.02 0.14 -4.09
N VAL A 2 15.05 -0.07 -2.77
CA VAL A 2 16.17 0.33 -1.89
C VAL A 2 16.98 -0.88 -1.41
N ARG A 3 16.41 -2.06 -1.53
CA ARG A 3 17.11 -3.33 -1.33
C ARG A 3 16.72 -4.30 -2.45
N VAL A 4 17.70 -4.72 -3.21
CA VAL A 4 17.54 -5.75 -4.25
C VAL A 4 17.87 -7.11 -3.64
N LEU A 5 17.08 -8.13 -3.94
CA LEU A 5 17.21 -9.50 -3.42
C LEU A 5 17.60 -10.44 -4.56
N GLU A 6 18.67 -10.11 -5.29
CA GLU A 6 19.01 -10.78 -6.55
C GLU A 6 19.33 -12.27 -6.36
N GLU A 7 20.20 -12.60 -5.42
CA GLU A 7 20.65 -13.99 -5.21
C GLU A 7 19.48 -14.88 -4.79
N GLU A 8 18.71 -14.44 -3.79
CA GLU A 8 17.54 -15.18 -3.31
C GLU A 8 16.45 -15.30 -4.37
N ALA A 9 16.24 -14.23 -5.15
CA ALA A 9 15.24 -14.25 -6.22
C ALA A 9 15.62 -15.20 -7.35
N ARG A 10 16.90 -15.25 -7.76
CA ARG A 10 17.40 -16.21 -8.76
C ARG A 10 17.27 -17.65 -8.27
N ALA A 11 17.69 -17.96 -7.05
CA ALA A 11 17.56 -19.30 -6.48
C ALA A 11 16.08 -19.75 -6.39
N GLN A 12 15.18 -18.82 -6.03
CA GLN A 12 13.74 -19.12 -6.02
C GLN A 12 13.18 -19.33 -7.43
N ALA A 13 13.65 -18.57 -8.44
CA ALA A 13 13.25 -18.75 -9.84
C ALA A 13 13.67 -20.12 -10.38
N GLU A 14 14.91 -20.53 -10.12
CA GLU A 14 15.40 -21.87 -10.50
C GLU A 14 14.56 -22.98 -9.84
N THR A 15 14.20 -22.81 -8.56
CA THR A 15 13.32 -23.75 -7.86
C THR A 15 11.92 -23.80 -8.49
N ALA A 16 11.39 -22.65 -8.88
CA ALA A 16 10.10 -22.54 -9.57
C ALA A 16 10.13 -23.24 -10.92
N ASP A 17 11.16 -22.98 -11.74
CA ASP A 17 11.34 -23.63 -13.04
C ASP A 17 11.42 -25.16 -12.90
N ALA A 18 12.18 -25.64 -11.91
CA ALA A 18 12.29 -27.07 -11.64
C ALA A 18 10.95 -27.70 -11.19
N ALA A 19 10.13 -26.99 -10.44
CA ALA A 19 8.79 -27.45 -10.04
C ALA A 19 7.85 -27.55 -11.25
N GLN A 20 7.87 -26.56 -12.13
CA GLN A 20 7.11 -26.53 -13.36
C GLN A 20 7.52 -27.68 -14.30
N ALA A 21 8.83 -27.88 -14.49
CA ALA A 21 9.36 -28.96 -15.32
C ALA A 21 8.95 -30.35 -14.85
N ARG A 22 8.76 -30.53 -13.53
CA ARG A 22 8.28 -31.79 -12.94
C ARG A 22 6.76 -31.98 -13.00
N GLY A 23 6.02 -30.99 -13.53
CA GLY A 23 4.56 -31.06 -13.64
C GLY A 23 3.83 -30.92 -12.29
N HIS A 24 4.43 -30.28 -11.31
CA HIS A 24 3.76 -30.01 -10.03
C HIS A 24 2.57 -29.07 -10.23
N ALA A 25 1.55 -29.19 -9.37
CA ALA A 25 0.49 -28.19 -9.29
C ALA A 25 1.11 -26.83 -8.85
N LEU A 26 0.88 -25.80 -9.67
CA LEU A 26 1.51 -24.50 -9.46
C LEU A 26 0.59 -23.57 -8.65
N PRO A 27 1.14 -22.83 -7.67
CA PRO A 27 0.38 -21.85 -6.92
C PRO A 27 0.08 -20.60 -7.79
N PRO A 28 -0.88 -19.74 -7.39
CA PRO A 28 -1.43 -18.68 -8.27
C PRO A 28 -0.43 -17.59 -8.70
N LEU A 29 0.63 -17.38 -7.95
CA LEU A 29 1.72 -16.45 -8.30
C LEU A 29 3.05 -17.15 -8.55
N HIS A 30 3.02 -18.42 -9.01
CA HIS A 30 4.22 -19.19 -9.27
C HIS A 30 5.21 -18.45 -10.16
N GLY A 31 6.41 -18.18 -9.64
CA GLY A 31 7.48 -17.49 -10.37
C GLY A 31 7.23 -15.99 -10.63
N VAL A 32 6.12 -15.42 -10.15
CA VAL A 32 5.79 -14.01 -10.40
C VAL A 32 6.66 -13.08 -9.54
N PRO A 33 7.43 -12.15 -10.15
CA PRO A 33 8.22 -11.18 -9.40
C PRO A 33 7.34 -10.14 -8.72
N VAL A 34 7.57 -9.93 -7.43
CA VAL A 34 6.84 -8.96 -6.60
C VAL A 34 7.80 -8.14 -5.75
N THR A 35 7.34 -7.00 -5.23
CA THR A 35 8.10 -6.19 -4.27
C THR A 35 7.31 -5.94 -3.00
N THR A 36 8.02 -5.75 -1.87
CA THR A 36 7.44 -5.43 -0.57
C THR A 36 7.93 -4.08 -0.06
N LYS A 37 7.09 -3.36 0.66
CA LYS A 37 7.46 -2.08 1.27
C LYS A 37 8.37 -2.30 2.49
N ILE A 38 9.34 -1.40 2.71
CA ILE A 38 10.31 -1.51 3.82
C ILE A 38 9.71 -1.47 5.23
N ASN A 39 8.44 -1.14 5.38
CA ASN A 39 7.76 -1.05 6.67
C ASN A 39 6.98 -2.30 7.08
N VAL A 40 7.10 -3.40 6.34
CA VAL A 40 6.56 -4.71 6.75
C VAL A 40 7.68 -5.68 7.04
N ASP A 41 7.46 -6.59 7.98
CA ASP A 41 8.44 -7.59 8.34
C ASP A 41 8.61 -8.62 7.22
N GLN A 42 9.85 -8.83 6.84
CA GLN A 42 10.30 -9.92 5.97
C GLN A 42 11.47 -10.59 6.66
N GLN A 43 11.33 -11.85 7.00
CA GLN A 43 12.30 -12.62 7.77
C GLN A 43 13.72 -12.46 7.22
N GLY A 44 14.68 -12.19 8.13
CA GLY A 44 16.07 -11.98 7.81
C GLY A 44 16.44 -10.60 7.28
N LEU A 45 15.45 -9.70 7.07
CA LEU A 45 15.68 -8.37 6.54
C LEU A 45 15.28 -7.28 7.55
N PRO A 46 15.88 -6.07 7.45
CA PRO A 46 15.50 -4.98 8.33
C PRO A 46 14.11 -4.43 8.01
N THR A 47 13.34 -4.13 9.04
CA THR A 47 12.09 -3.35 8.98
C THR A 47 12.40 -1.92 9.43
N ASP A 48 13.22 -1.24 8.64
CA ASP A 48 13.77 0.07 8.98
C ASP A 48 12.80 1.24 8.85
N ASN A 49 11.71 1.07 8.07
CA ASN A 49 10.70 2.10 7.80
C ASN A 49 11.28 3.47 7.42
N GLY A 50 12.45 3.49 6.73
CA GLY A 50 13.18 4.69 6.33
C GLY A 50 13.83 5.46 7.48
N VAL A 51 14.08 4.83 8.62
CA VAL A 51 14.58 5.44 9.85
C VAL A 51 15.97 4.93 10.18
N ILE A 52 16.99 5.79 10.21
CA ILE A 52 18.40 5.40 10.41
C ILE A 52 18.60 4.54 11.66
N PRO A 53 18.09 4.88 12.86
CA PRO A 53 18.22 4.05 14.05
C PRO A 53 17.59 2.66 13.95
N LEU A 54 16.70 2.42 12.98
CA LEU A 54 16.05 1.13 12.76
C LEU A 54 16.68 0.31 11.63
N LYS A 55 17.79 0.75 11.05
CA LYS A 55 18.46 0.11 9.90
C LYS A 55 18.85 -1.36 10.16
N ASP A 56 19.04 -1.72 11.41
CA ASP A 56 19.45 -3.06 11.86
C ASP A 56 18.32 -3.79 12.63
N LEU A 57 17.08 -3.30 12.57
CA LEU A 57 15.91 -3.97 13.15
C LEU A 57 15.51 -5.17 12.27
N ILE A 58 16.22 -6.27 12.43
CA ILE A 58 16.03 -7.48 11.62
C ILE A 58 14.78 -8.24 12.06
N ALA A 59 13.85 -8.44 11.13
CA ALA A 59 12.65 -9.22 11.35
C ALA A 59 12.98 -10.72 11.54
N GLN A 60 12.45 -11.33 12.59
CA GLN A 60 12.66 -12.75 12.89
C GLN A 60 11.67 -13.66 12.16
N GLU A 61 10.56 -13.12 11.70
CA GLU A 61 9.53 -13.83 10.95
C GLU A 61 8.86 -12.90 9.92
N ASP A 62 8.17 -13.49 8.94
CA ASP A 62 7.41 -12.73 7.95
C ASP A 62 6.12 -12.16 8.55
N SER A 63 5.77 -10.94 8.15
CA SER A 63 4.39 -10.44 8.29
C SER A 63 3.42 -11.29 7.45
N PRO A 64 2.12 -11.33 7.80
CA PRO A 64 1.14 -12.14 7.07
C PRO A 64 1.13 -11.89 5.56
N VAL A 65 1.21 -10.63 5.14
CA VAL A 65 1.18 -10.29 3.71
C VAL A 65 2.41 -10.82 2.96
N VAL A 66 3.58 -10.81 3.59
CA VAL A 66 4.82 -11.37 3.02
C VAL A 66 4.74 -12.88 2.95
N ALA A 67 4.32 -13.52 4.05
CA ALA A 67 4.10 -14.97 4.09
C ALA A 67 3.10 -15.44 3.03
N ASN A 68 2.00 -14.70 2.83
CA ASN A 68 0.97 -15.02 1.85
C ASN A 68 1.49 -14.91 0.41
N LEU A 69 2.28 -13.89 0.09
CA LEU A 69 2.92 -13.73 -1.22
C LEU A 69 3.87 -14.90 -1.50
N LYS A 70 4.75 -15.24 -0.55
CA LYS A 70 5.66 -16.40 -0.66
C LYS A 70 4.90 -17.71 -0.82
N HIS A 71 3.85 -17.93 -0.02
CA HIS A 71 3.02 -19.13 -0.09
C HIS A 71 2.31 -19.28 -1.44
N ALA A 72 1.94 -18.16 -2.05
CA ALA A 72 1.38 -18.15 -3.41
C ALA A 72 2.41 -18.38 -4.51
N GLY A 73 3.68 -18.59 -4.18
CA GLY A 73 4.77 -18.83 -5.13
C GLY A 73 5.37 -17.57 -5.75
N ALA A 74 5.04 -16.40 -5.22
CA ALA A 74 5.65 -15.15 -5.67
C ALA A 74 7.12 -15.06 -5.27
N ILE A 75 7.94 -14.48 -6.13
CA ILE A 75 9.35 -14.23 -5.90
C ILE A 75 9.52 -12.76 -5.50
N ILE A 76 9.95 -12.49 -4.26
CA ILE A 76 10.19 -11.14 -3.80
C ILE A 76 11.55 -10.67 -4.32
N VAL A 77 11.55 -9.79 -5.32
CA VAL A 77 12.78 -9.31 -5.98
C VAL A 77 13.41 -8.10 -5.28
N GLY A 78 12.70 -7.48 -4.34
CA GLY A 78 13.25 -6.34 -3.60
C GLY A 78 12.28 -5.64 -2.69
N ARG A 79 12.84 -4.69 -1.91
CA ARG A 79 12.11 -3.85 -0.96
C ARG A 79 11.99 -2.43 -1.49
N THR A 80 10.79 -1.85 -1.39
CA THR A 80 10.48 -0.52 -1.94
C THR A 80 10.50 0.56 -0.86
N ASN A 81 10.97 1.74 -1.24
CA ASN A 81 11.14 2.90 -0.37
C ASN A 81 9.81 3.45 0.18
N ALA A 82 9.93 4.10 1.33
CA ALA A 82 8.88 4.85 2.00
C ALA A 82 9.50 6.05 2.72
N PRO A 83 8.77 7.12 3.05
CA PRO A 83 9.28 8.15 3.94
C PRO A 83 9.50 7.61 5.35
N ALA A 84 10.31 8.28 6.14
CA ALA A 84 10.53 7.92 7.54
C ALA A 84 9.18 7.77 8.27
N PHE A 85 9.03 6.66 9.02
CA PHE A 85 7.80 6.25 9.71
C PHE A 85 6.56 6.10 8.82
N SER A 86 6.69 6.17 7.49
CA SER A 86 5.57 6.19 6.53
C SER A 86 4.60 7.38 6.70
N MET A 87 5.07 8.50 7.27
CA MET A 87 4.26 9.63 7.71
C MET A 87 4.18 10.82 6.73
N ARG A 88 4.70 10.68 5.50
CA ARG A 88 4.64 11.73 4.47
C ARG A 88 4.03 11.21 3.17
N ILE A 89 3.54 12.13 2.35
CA ILE A 89 3.03 11.85 1.00
C ILE A 89 4.12 11.93 -0.08
N PHE A 90 5.39 12.00 0.32
CA PHE A 90 6.60 11.91 -0.53
C PHE A 90 7.45 10.75 -0.04
N SER A 91 8.04 9.97 -0.94
CA SER A 91 8.92 8.85 -0.57
C SER A 91 10.38 9.28 -0.57
N ASP A 92 10.75 9.91 0.54
CA ASP A 92 12.09 10.40 0.82
C ASP A 92 12.44 10.18 2.29
N ASN A 93 13.68 9.80 2.59
CA ASN A 93 14.19 9.63 3.95
C ASN A 93 15.73 9.69 3.97
N ALA A 94 16.30 9.98 5.13
CA ALA A 94 17.75 10.13 5.31
C ALA A 94 18.53 8.80 5.19
N LEU A 95 17.87 7.64 5.29
CA LEU A 95 18.53 6.33 5.20
C LEU A 95 18.72 5.87 3.75
N HIS A 96 17.70 6.03 2.92
CA HIS A 96 17.66 5.49 1.55
C HIS A 96 17.58 6.56 0.47
N GLY A 97 17.41 7.82 0.87
CA GLY A 97 17.24 8.93 -0.06
C GLY A 97 15.88 8.98 -0.73
N ARG A 98 15.80 9.76 -1.79
CA ARG A 98 14.57 10.11 -2.50
C ARG A 98 14.23 9.10 -3.60
N THR A 99 12.97 8.68 -3.68
CA THR A 99 12.41 8.01 -4.83
C THR A 99 11.94 9.04 -5.86
N LEU A 100 12.37 8.89 -7.10
CA LEU A 100 11.93 9.73 -8.21
C LEU A 100 10.68 9.14 -8.86
N ASN A 101 9.82 10.01 -9.42
CA ASN A 101 8.73 9.59 -10.26
C ASN A 101 9.28 9.14 -11.62
N PRO A 102 9.01 7.90 -12.10
CA PRO A 102 9.60 7.41 -13.34
C PRO A 102 9.03 8.06 -14.61
N ARG A 103 7.91 8.76 -14.51
CA ARG A 103 7.32 9.48 -15.65
C ARG A 103 7.87 10.89 -15.78
N ASP A 104 8.16 11.54 -14.64
CA ASP A 104 8.73 12.87 -14.57
C ASP A 104 9.50 13.01 -13.24
N PRO A 105 10.83 13.02 -13.24
CA PRO A 105 11.62 13.11 -12.01
C PRO A 105 11.50 14.47 -11.29
N SER A 106 10.88 15.47 -11.88
CA SER A 106 10.62 16.77 -11.25
C SER A 106 9.43 16.76 -10.29
N VAL A 107 8.55 15.74 -10.40
CA VAL A 107 7.37 15.60 -9.56
C VAL A 107 7.51 14.44 -8.58
N THR A 108 6.64 14.40 -7.56
CA THR A 108 6.67 13.34 -6.55
C THR A 108 6.11 12.02 -7.09
N PRO A 109 6.66 10.87 -6.70
CA PRO A 109 6.03 9.55 -6.91
C PRO A 109 4.88 9.30 -5.91
N GLY A 110 4.56 10.28 -5.07
CA GLY A 110 3.63 10.10 -3.96
C GLY A 110 4.25 9.38 -2.77
N GLY A 111 3.44 9.14 -1.77
CA GLY A 111 3.82 8.48 -0.50
C GLY A 111 2.56 8.00 0.28
N SER A 112 2.78 7.17 1.27
CA SER A 112 4.07 6.68 1.73
C SER A 112 4.59 5.46 0.94
N SER A 113 3.81 4.84 0.05
CA SER A 113 4.25 3.71 -0.79
C SER A 113 4.75 4.16 -2.17
N GLY A 114 5.46 5.30 -2.28
CA GLY A 114 5.92 5.84 -3.56
C GLY A 114 6.94 4.94 -4.25
N GLY A 115 7.79 4.26 -3.49
CA GLY A 115 8.68 3.24 -4.05
C GLY A 115 7.93 2.09 -4.72
N ALA A 116 6.79 1.66 -4.16
CA ALA A 116 5.94 0.62 -4.75
C ALA A 116 5.27 1.12 -6.04
N GLY A 117 4.69 2.34 -6.03
CA GLY A 117 4.12 2.95 -7.22
C GLY A 117 5.14 3.09 -8.35
N ALA A 118 6.32 3.62 -8.04
CA ALA A 118 7.42 3.79 -9.00
C ALA A 118 7.92 2.45 -9.56
N ALA A 119 8.12 1.44 -8.70
CA ALA A 119 8.53 0.10 -9.13
C ALA A 119 7.51 -0.53 -10.08
N THR A 120 6.21 -0.43 -9.75
CA THR A 120 5.13 -0.93 -10.60
C THR A 120 5.10 -0.23 -11.96
N ALA A 121 5.26 1.09 -11.99
CA ALA A 121 5.23 1.88 -13.22
C ALA A 121 6.40 1.56 -14.16
N THR A 122 7.56 1.20 -13.61
CA THR A 122 8.77 0.82 -14.37
C THR A 122 8.82 -0.66 -14.70
N GLY A 123 7.87 -1.47 -14.27
CA GLY A 123 7.89 -2.92 -14.52
C GLY A 123 8.78 -3.72 -13.59
N ILE A 124 9.30 -3.13 -12.53
CA ILE A 124 10.00 -3.86 -11.47
C ILE A 124 8.95 -4.62 -10.62
N GLY A 125 8.77 -5.88 -11.01
CA GLY A 125 7.72 -6.74 -10.48
C GLY A 125 6.31 -6.46 -11.08
N CYS A 126 5.44 -7.43 -10.91
CA CYS A 126 4.06 -7.39 -11.40
C CYS A 126 3.10 -6.82 -10.37
N ILE A 127 3.36 -7.13 -9.10
CA ILE A 127 2.60 -6.69 -7.93
C ILE A 127 3.59 -6.07 -6.94
N ALA A 128 3.31 -4.86 -6.48
CA ALA A 128 4.06 -4.24 -5.39
C ALA A 128 3.14 -4.07 -4.17
N HIS A 129 3.61 -4.54 -3.00
CA HIS A 129 2.89 -4.34 -1.76
C HIS A 129 3.02 -2.91 -1.26
N GLY A 130 1.91 -2.35 -0.79
CA GLY A 130 1.84 -1.09 -0.05
C GLY A 130 0.87 -1.17 1.12
N ASN A 131 0.79 -0.10 1.90
CA ASN A 131 -0.22 0.06 2.95
C ASN A 131 -0.77 1.49 2.97
N ASP A 132 -1.98 1.65 3.51
CA ASP A 132 -2.74 2.89 3.40
C ASP A 132 -3.52 3.16 4.69
N ILE A 133 -3.28 4.34 5.29
CA ILE A 133 -4.09 4.90 6.37
C ILE A 133 -4.74 6.22 5.95
N GLY A 134 -4.07 7.02 5.13
CA GLY A 134 -4.50 8.33 4.67
C GLY A 134 -4.22 8.57 3.17
N GLY A 135 -4.19 7.51 2.34
CA GLY A 135 -3.93 7.61 0.91
C GLY A 135 -2.64 6.94 0.44
N SER A 136 -1.90 6.28 1.32
CA SER A 136 -0.54 5.81 1.03
C SER A 136 -0.43 4.64 0.02
N VAL A 137 -1.52 4.07 -0.46
CA VAL A 137 -1.60 3.23 -1.67
C VAL A 137 -2.15 4.04 -2.84
N ARG A 138 -3.22 4.80 -2.60
CA ARG A 138 -3.96 5.54 -3.63
C ARG A 138 -3.17 6.72 -4.21
N ILE A 139 -2.51 7.51 -3.36
CA ILE A 139 -1.69 8.66 -3.80
C ILE A 139 -0.52 8.21 -4.69
N PRO A 140 0.32 7.22 -4.31
CA PRO A 140 1.34 6.72 -5.21
C PRO A 140 0.81 6.13 -6.51
N ALA A 141 -0.34 5.44 -6.48
CA ALA A 141 -0.97 4.94 -7.69
C ALA A 141 -1.36 6.07 -8.64
N TYR A 142 -1.99 7.12 -8.11
CA TYR A 142 -2.33 8.33 -8.86
C TYR A 142 -1.08 9.01 -9.44
N CYS A 143 -0.04 9.25 -8.63
CA CYS A 143 1.17 9.95 -9.06
C CYS A 143 1.96 9.19 -10.14
N ASN A 144 1.91 7.87 -10.15
CA ASN A 144 2.67 7.04 -11.09
C ASN A 144 1.80 6.49 -12.24
N GLY A 145 0.49 6.74 -12.25
CA GLY A 145 -0.43 6.25 -13.27
C GLY A 145 -0.54 4.72 -13.29
N VAL A 146 -0.68 4.11 -12.12
CA VAL A 146 -0.86 2.67 -11.92
C VAL A 146 -2.14 2.40 -11.11
N VAL A 147 -2.55 1.16 -11.00
CA VAL A 147 -3.67 0.76 -10.16
C VAL A 147 -3.19 0.57 -8.73
N GLY A 148 -3.85 1.22 -7.76
CA GLY A 148 -3.63 1.02 -6.34
C GLY A 148 -4.94 0.69 -5.64
N LEU A 149 -5.01 -0.47 -4.99
CA LEU A 149 -6.21 -0.92 -4.32
C LEU A 149 -6.07 -0.75 -2.80
N ARG A 150 -6.77 0.25 -2.24
CA ARG A 150 -7.02 0.31 -0.81
C ARG A 150 -8.15 -0.64 -0.47
N THR A 151 -7.82 -1.69 0.25
CA THR A 151 -8.80 -2.73 0.63
C THR A 151 -9.76 -2.27 1.72
N GLY A 152 -10.82 -3.02 1.95
CA GLY A 152 -11.64 -2.86 3.13
C GLY A 152 -10.84 -3.16 4.41
N PHE A 153 -11.32 -2.61 5.52
CA PHE A 153 -10.74 -2.88 6.84
C PHE A 153 -10.71 -4.37 7.14
N ALA A 154 -9.62 -4.85 7.74
CA ALA A 154 -9.42 -6.25 8.13
C ALA A 154 -9.49 -7.28 6.98
N ARG A 155 -9.52 -6.85 5.71
CA ARG A 155 -9.58 -7.74 4.55
C ARG A 155 -8.27 -8.48 4.30
N ILE A 156 -7.14 -7.79 4.46
CA ILE A 156 -5.81 -8.36 4.43
C ILE A 156 -5.24 -8.33 5.84
N PRO A 157 -4.74 -9.46 6.39
CA PRO A 157 -4.16 -9.46 7.72
C PRO A 157 -2.98 -8.49 7.81
N SER A 158 -2.95 -7.71 8.88
CA SER A 158 -1.99 -6.64 9.10
C SER A 158 -1.33 -6.78 10.47
N PHE A 159 -0.28 -7.57 10.54
CA PHE A 159 0.53 -7.81 11.72
C PHE A 159 2.01 -7.65 11.38
N ASN A 160 2.75 -6.96 12.24
CA ASN A 160 4.20 -6.82 12.15
C ASN A 160 4.80 -7.31 13.46
N PRO A 161 5.51 -8.44 13.47
CA PRO A 161 6.16 -8.95 14.66
C PRO A 161 7.07 -7.94 15.36
N THR A 162 7.87 -7.18 14.61
CA THR A 162 8.76 -6.15 15.17
C THR A 162 8.02 -5.01 15.89
N ALA A 163 6.78 -4.73 15.52
CA ALA A 163 5.95 -3.70 16.14
C ALA A 163 5.03 -4.24 17.26
N ALA A 164 4.95 -5.56 17.44
CA ALA A 164 4.02 -6.17 18.39
C ALA A 164 4.34 -5.81 19.85
N ALA A 165 5.63 -5.69 20.18
CA ALA A 165 6.09 -5.37 21.53
C ALA A 165 5.78 -3.92 21.97
N THR A 166 5.61 -3.00 21.05
CA THR A 166 5.36 -1.58 21.33
C THR A 166 3.89 -1.19 21.29
N GLY A 167 3.03 -2.11 20.86
CA GLY A 167 1.63 -1.82 20.57
C GLY A 167 1.45 -1.00 19.28
N ARG A 168 0.22 -0.91 18.81
CA ARG A 168 -0.12 -0.10 17.63
C ARG A 168 -1.04 1.04 18.05
N PRO A 169 -0.82 2.27 17.55
CA PRO A 169 -1.74 3.39 17.75
C PRO A 169 -3.16 3.03 17.29
N ILE A 170 -4.18 3.57 17.95
CA ILE A 170 -5.58 3.22 17.67
C ILE A 170 -5.98 3.55 16.22
N GLY A 171 -5.51 4.65 15.66
CA GLY A 171 -5.74 4.98 14.25
C GLY A 171 -5.12 3.98 13.29
N ALA A 172 -3.92 3.47 13.59
CA ALA A 172 -3.31 2.41 12.81
C ALA A 172 -4.08 1.09 12.94
N VAL A 173 -4.64 0.81 14.12
CA VAL A 173 -5.49 -0.38 14.34
C VAL A 173 -6.78 -0.30 13.55
N LEU A 174 -7.45 0.86 13.52
CA LEU A 174 -8.77 1.04 12.94
C LEU A 174 -8.75 1.37 11.43
N MET A 175 -7.69 1.99 10.92
CA MET A 175 -7.71 2.59 9.58
C MET A 175 -6.63 2.08 8.63
N ALA A 176 -5.49 1.56 9.16
CA ALA A 176 -4.41 1.07 8.31
C ALA A 176 -4.78 -0.26 7.65
N VAL A 177 -4.63 -0.32 6.34
CA VAL A 177 -4.88 -1.51 5.53
C VAL A 177 -3.70 -1.79 4.61
N GLN A 178 -3.56 -3.04 4.18
CA GLN A 178 -2.60 -3.46 3.16
C GLN A 178 -3.28 -3.41 1.78
N GLY A 179 -2.49 -3.25 0.70
CA GLY A 179 -3.04 -3.30 -0.64
C GLY A 179 -1.97 -3.38 -1.73
N PRO A 180 -2.33 -3.94 -2.90
CA PRO A 180 -1.43 -4.05 -4.03
C PRO A 180 -1.38 -2.77 -4.88
N HIS A 181 -0.19 -2.53 -5.48
CA HIS A 181 -0.01 -1.71 -6.68
C HIS A 181 0.25 -2.63 -7.87
N THR A 182 -0.42 -2.38 -8.99
CA THR A 182 -0.32 -3.20 -10.20
C THR A 182 -0.55 -2.35 -11.44
N ARG A 183 -0.27 -2.90 -12.62
CA ARG A 183 -0.56 -2.20 -13.88
C ARG A 183 -1.98 -2.40 -14.37
N THR A 184 -2.66 -3.46 -13.92
CA THR A 184 -4.04 -3.75 -14.33
C THR A 184 -4.95 -4.01 -13.13
N VAL A 185 -6.26 -3.78 -13.29
CA VAL A 185 -7.27 -4.10 -12.28
C VAL A 185 -7.35 -5.62 -12.04
N ARG A 186 -7.13 -6.43 -13.09
CA ARG A 186 -7.09 -7.89 -12.99
C ARG A 186 -5.99 -8.34 -12.04
N ASP A 187 -4.79 -7.77 -12.18
CA ASP A 187 -3.66 -8.12 -11.31
C ASP A 187 -3.87 -7.60 -9.88
N ALA A 188 -4.55 -6.44 -9.71
CA ALA A 188 -4.93 -5.96 -8.39
C ALA A 188 -5.89 -6.90 -7.67
N ARG A 189 -6.85 -7.48 -8.41
CA ARG A 189 -7.76 -8.50 -7.87
C ARG A 189 -7.00 -9.77 -7.45
N LEU A 190 -6.10 -10.26 -8.29
CA LEU A 190 -5.25 -11.41 -7.96
C LEU A 190 -4.36 -11.13 -6.75
N GLY A 191 -3.75 -9.93 -6.70
CA GLY A 191 -2.97 -9.48 -5.55
C GLY A 191 -3.78 -9.44 -4.26
N LEU A 192 -5.01 -8.93 -4.32
CA LEU A 192 -5.93 -8.95 -3.17
C LEU A 192 -6.23 -10.39 -2.74
N GLU A 193 -6.59 -11.26 -3.66
CA GLU A 193 -6.95 -12.65 -3.38
C GLU A 193 -5.84 -13.38 -2.63
N VAL A 194 -4.61 -13.23 -3.11
CA VAL A 194 -3.43 -13.83 -2.48
C VAL A 194 -3.12 -13.21 -1.12
N MET A 195 -3.07 -11.88 -1.04
CA MET A 195 -2.72 -11.18 0.19
C MET A 195 -3.77 -11.37 1.31
N ALA A 196 -5.04 -11.61 0.94
CA ALA A 196 -6.16 -11.72 1.88
C ALA A 196 -6.26 -13.08 2.60
N ARG A 197 -5.38 -14.05 2.29
CA ARG A 197 -5.35 -15.32 3.04
C ARG A 197 -5.18 -15.05 4.53
N GLY A 198 -5.99 -15.73 5.35
CA GLY A 198 -6.06 -15.50 6.79
C GLY A 198 -4.78 -15.81 7.55
N ASP A 199 -4.55 -15.02 8.59
CA ASP A 199 -3.48 -15.24 9.57
C ASP A 199 -4.01 -14.89 10.96
N ARG A 200 -3.99 -15.86 11.88
CA ARG A 200 -4.55 -15.71 13.23
C ARG A 200 -3.78 -14.74 14.13
N ARG A 201 -2.58 -14.32 13.73
CA ARG A 201 -1.82 -13.27 14.44
C ARG A 201 -2.48 -11.89 14.31
N ASP A 202 -3.31 -11.67 13.27
CA ASP A 202 -4.20 -10.50 13.20
C ASP A 202 -5.63 -10.90 13.58
N TRP A 203 -5.99 -10.64 14.82
CA TRP A 203 -7.32 -10.94 15.37
C TRP A 203 -8.47 -10.19 14.67
N ARG A 204 -8.17 -9.13 13.92
CA ARG A 204 -9.15 -8.33 13.17
C ARG A 204 -9.50 -8.96 11.83
N TRP A 205 -8.61 -9.83 11.31
CA TRP A 205 -8.83 -10.43 10.00
C TRP A 205 -10.20 -11.07 9.90
N ASN A 206 -10.89 -10.78 8.79
CA ASN A 206 -12.24 -11.29 8.52
C ASN A 206 -12.24 -12.02 7.17
N ASP A 207 -12.74 -13.24 7.20
CA ASP A 207 -12.88 -14.06 6.00
C ASP A 207 -14.11 -13.60 5.21
N VAL A 208 -13.85 -12.79 4.20
CA VAL A 208 -14.89 -12.29 3.29
C VAL A 208 -14.64 -12.89 1.91
N PRO A 209 -15.63 -13.55 1.29
CA PRO A 209 -15.46 -14.13 -0.03
C PRO A 209 -15.10 -13.06 -1.07
N MET A 210 -14.29 -13.46 -2.07
CA MET A 210 -13.91 -12.56 -3.20
C MET A 210 -15.11 -12.27 -4.13
N GLN A 211 -16.14 -13.09 -4.09
CA GLN A 211 -17.37 -12.91 -4.86
C GLN A 211 -18.54 -12.88 -3.89
N GLY A 212 -19.27 -11.78 -3.90
CA GLY A 212 -20.56 -11.64 -3.23
C GLY A 212 -21.73 -12.01 -4.15
N PRO A 213 -22.95 -11.88 -3.64
CA PRO A 213 -24.14 -11.99 -4.49
C PRO A 213 -24.06 -10.93 -5.60
N PRO A 214 -24.60 -11.21 -6.81
CA PRO A 214 -24.62 -10.24 -7.88
C PRO A 214 -25.35 -8.95 -7.41
N PRO A 215 -24.78 -7.76 -7.70
CA PRO A 215 -25.42 -6.51 -7.32
C PRO A 215 -26.73 -6.32 -8.10
N ALA A 216 -27.69 -5.64 -7.46
CA ALA A 216 -28.91 -5.23 -8.14
C ALA A 216 -28.57 -4.37 -9.38
N ARG A 217 -29.28 -4.57 -10.47
CA ARG A 217 -29.09 -3.80 -11.70
C ARG A 217 -30.27 -2.85 -11.93
N PRO A 218 -30.06 -1.65 -12.53
CA PRO A 218 -28.75 -1.09 -12.90
C PRO A 218 -27.93 -0.68 -11.65
N ILE A 219 -26.60 -0.84 -11.75
CA ILE A 219 -25.70 -0.42 -10.66
C ILE A 219 -25.62 1.10 -10.68
N LYS A 220 -25.94 1.72 -9.53
CA LYS A 220 -25.82 3.16 -9.33
C LYS A 220 -24.42 3.53 -8.85
N VAL A 221 -23.87 4.61 -9.39
CA VAL A 221 -22.53 5.12 -9.03
C VAL A 221 -22.66 6.62 -8.75
N ALA A 222 -22.26 7.04 -7.57
CA ALA A 222 -22.05 8.45 -7.24
C ALA A 222 -20.62 8.85 -7.62
N ILE A 223 -20.45 9.99 -8.31
CA ILE A 223 -19.14 10.60 -8.52
C ILE A 223 -19.09 11.94 -7.81
N VAL A 224 -17.90 12.29 -7.28
CA VAL A 224 -17.65 13.55 -6.57
C VAL A 224 -16.48 14.26 -7.27
N PRO A 225 -16.73 15.05 -8.31
CA PRO A 225 -15.68 15.76 -9.04
C PRO A 225 -14.98 16.83 -8.20
N GLU A 226 -15.72 17.48 -7.32
CA GLU A 226 -15.22 18.54 -6.44
C GLU A 226 -15.52 18.22 -4.99
N VAL A 227 -14.47 18.29 -4.15
CA VAL A 227 -14.63 18.04 -2.71
C VAL A 227 -15.06 19.34 -2.01
N PRO A 228 -16.07 19.31 -1.12
CA PRO A 228 -16.48 20.48 -0.37
C PRO A 228 -15.33 21.09 0.43
N GLY A 229 -15.31 22.41 0.54
CA GLY A 229 -14.30 23.16 1.30
C GLY A 229 -12.90 23.17 0.67
N GLY A 230 -12.66 22.42 -0.42
CA GLY A 230 -11.40 22.34 -1.14
C GLY A 230 -11.49 22.88 -2.57
N LYS A 231 -10.35 23.27 -3.13
CA LYS A 231 -10.24 23.57 -4.57
C LYS A 231 -9.65 22.36 -5.26
N SER A 232 -10.48 21.54 -5.91
CA SER A 232 -9.99 20.46 -6.76
C SER A 232 -9.34 21.02 -8.02
N PRO A 233 -8.12 20.60 -8.37
CA PRO A 233 -7.51 21.03 -9.64
C PRO A 233 -8.40 20.67 -10.84
N PRO A 234 -8.51 21.56 -11.87
CA PRO A 234 -9.38 21.31 -13.02
C PRO A 234 -9.13 19.98 -13.73
N ALA A 235 -7.88 19.53 -13.80
CA ALA A 235 -7.51 18.25 -14.37
C ALA A 235 -8.09 17.06 -13.59
N GLN A 236 -8.15 17.12 -12.25
CA GLN A 236 -8.77 16.09 -11.42
C GLN A 236 -10.30 16.07 -11.62
N VAL A 237 -10.94 17.24 -11.62
CA VAL A 237 -12.38 17.36 -11.90
C VAL A 237 -12.71 16.74 -13.24
N ALA A 238 -11.95 17.06 -14.29
CA ALA A 238 -12.13 16.51 -15.63
C ALA A 238 -11.94 14.98 -15.65
N ALA A 239 -10.94 14.46 -14.94
CA ALA A 239 -10.67 13.02 -14.86
C ALA A 239 -11.83 12.26 -14.18
N VAL A 240 -12.37 12.78 -13.08
CA VAL A 240 -13.52 12.16 -12.39
C VAL A 240 -14.76 12.16 -13.29
N ARG A 241 -15.06 13.27 -13.98
CA ARG A 241 -16.17 13.33 -14.93
C ARG A 241 -15.98 12.41 -16.13
N LEU A 242 -14.74 12.27 -16.63
CA LEU A 242 -14.41 11.31 -17.69
C LEU A 242 -14.62 9.86 -17.22
N ALA A 243 -14.21 9.52 -16.01
CA ALA A 243 -14.49 8.21 -15.42
C ALA A 243 -16.00 7.95 -15.33
N GLY A 244 -16.80 8.94 -14.95
CA GLY A 244 -18.26 8.87 -14.97
C GLY A 244 -18.82 8.54 -16.37
N LYS A 245 -18.32 9.19 -17.42
CA LYS A 245 -18.72 8.88 -18.81
C LYS A 245 -18.38 7.45 -19.22
N HIS A 246 -17.20 6.94 -18.85
CA HIS A 246 -16.82 5.55 -19.12
C HIS A 246 -17.74 4.56 -18.39
N LEU A 247 -18.11 4.86 -17.14
CA LEU A 247 -19.05 4.04 -16.38
C LEU A 247 -20.45 4.05 -17.02
N GLN A 248 -20.96 5.20 -17.47
CA GLN A 248 -22.22 5.28 -18.20
C GLN A 248 -22.18 4.45 -19.48
N ALA A 249 -21.11 4.55 -20.27
CA ALA A 249 -20.92 3.73 -21.47
C ALA A 249 -20.87 2.22 -21.16
N ALA A 250 -20.45 1.84 -19.95
CA ALA A 250 -20.44 0.46 -19.47
C ALA A 250 -21.78 0.02 -18.84
N GLY A 251 -22.83 0.86 -18.89
CA GLY A 251 -24.18 0.52 -18.45
C GLY A 251 -24.49 0.81 -16.98
N TYR A 252 -23.65 1.62 -16.32
CA TYR A 252 -23.93 2.10 -14.96
C TYR A 252 -24.80 3.37 -14.99
N VAL A 253 -25.60 3.58 -13.95
CA VAL A 253 -26.30 4.86 -13.70
C VAL A 253 -25.37 5.73 -12.86
N VAL A 254 -24.91 6.84 -13.43
CA VAL A 254 -23.93 7.72 -12.79
C VAL A 254 -24.58 9.06 -12.45
N GLU A 255 -24.42 9.50 -11.21
CA GLU A 255 -24.93 10.75 -10.68
C GLU A 255 -23.79 11.53 -9.98
N GLU A 256 -23.75 12.87 -10.15
CA GLU A 256 -22.88 13.74 -9.34
C GLU A 256 -23.60 13.99 -8.01
N VAL A 257 -23.20 13.26 -6.96
CA VAL A 257 -23.83 13.32 -5.63
C VAL A 257 -22.75 13.34 -4.55
N LEU A 258 -22.84 14.30 -3.65
CA LEU A 258 -21.97 14.37 -2.49
C LEU A 258 -22.42 13.35 -1.45
N PRO A 259 -21.53 12.44 -1.01
CA PRO A 259 -21.84 11.53 0.09
C PRO A 259 -22.13 12.33 1.38
N PRO A 260 -23.05 11.85 2.23
CA PRO A 260 -23.27 12.45 3.54
C PRO A 260 -21.99 12.34 4.40
N ASP A 261 -21.83 13.28 5.32
CA ASP A 261 -20.78 13.29 6.35
C ASP A 261 -19.33 13.23 5.87
N ILE A 262 -19.05 13.55 4.60
CA ILE A 262 -17.68 13.49 4.06
C ILE A 262 -16.73 14.44 4.82
N GLU A 263 -17.20 15.65 5.16
CA GLU A 263 -16.42 16.64 5.92
C GLU A 263 -16.17 16.15 7.35
N ARG A 264 -17.19 15.58 7.99
CA ARG A 264 -17.07 15.01 9.33
C ARG A 264 -16.11 13.82 9.34
N GLY A 265 -16.13 13.00 8.29
CA GLY A 265 -15.20 11.88 8.11
C GLY A 265 -13.74 12.34 8.04
N VAL A 266 -13.46 13.42 7.31
CA VAL A 266 -12.13 14.03 7.21
C VAL A 266 -11.67 14.60 8.56
N GLU A 267 -12.56 15.31 9.25
CA GLU A 267 -12.30 15.88 10.59
C GLU A 267 -11.95 14.78 11.61
N LEU A 268 -12.76 13.74 11.68
CA LEU A 268 -12.53 12.60 12.59
C LEU A 268 -11.23 11.86 12.28
N TRP A 269 -10.94 11.64 10.98
CA TRP A 269 -9.68 11.04 10.58
C TRP A 269 -8.49 11.85 11.08
N HIS A 270 -8.53 13.16 10.87
CA HIS A 270 -7.48 14.08 11.31
C HIS A 270 -7.32 14.06 12.83
N GLN A 271 -8.42 14.17 13.59
CA GLN A 271 -8.39 14.14 15.06
C GLN A 271 -7.77 12.85 15.59
N ILE A 272 -8.15 11.68 15.06
CA ILE A 272 -7.60 10.38 15.48
C ILE A 272 -6.11 10.30 15.14
N CYS A 273 -5.72 10.65 13.92
CA CYS A 273 -4.33 10.57 13.51
C CYS A 273 -3.41 11.52 14.29
N VAL A 274 -3.84 12.76 14.50
CA VAL A 274 -3.07 13.74 15.31
C VAL A 274 -2.93 13.28 16.75
N THR A 275 -4.01 12.76 17.35
CA THR A 275 -3.98 12.23 18.71
C THR A 275 -3.01 11.06 18.85
N ASP A 276 -3.04 10.13 17.91
CA ASP A 276 -2.11 8.99 17.88
C ASP A 276 -0.64 9.44 17.74
N VAL A 277 -0.40 10.41 16.85
CA VAL A 277 0.94 10.96 16.65
C VAL A 277 1.44 11.65 17.93
N LEU A 278 0.66 12.56 18.49
CA LEU A 278 1.04 13.31 19.68
C LEU A 278 1.18 12.41 20.92
N GLY A 279 0.27 11.45 21.10
CA GLY A 279 0.22 10.56 22.26
C GLY A 279 1.26 9.43 22.26
N GLY A 280 1.77 9.01 21.09
CA GLY A 280 2.63 7.83 21.01
C GLY A 280 3.84 7.97 20.11
N LEU A 281 3.64 8.42 18.86
CA LEU A 281 4.69 8.40 17.84
C LEU A 281 5.61 9.63 17.93
N TRP A 282 5.11 10.78 18.33
CA TRP A 282 5.83 12.04 18.29
C TRP A 282 7.15 12.05 19.10
N PRO A 283 7.20 11.56 20.35
CA PRO A 283 8.46 11.48 21.10
C PRO A 283 9.49 10.59 20.39
N THR A 284 9.03 9.51 19.77
CA THR A 284 9.89 8.60 18.99
C THR A 284 10.40 9.29 17.73
N MET A 285 9.55 9.99 17.01
CA MET A 285 9.93 10.75 15.81
C MET A 285 10.94 11.86 16.12
N GLN A 286 10.75 12.60 17.22
CA GLN A 286 11.69 13.63 17.65
C GLN A 286 13.08 13.05 17.95
N LYS A 287 13.13 11.85 18.50
CA LYS A 287 14.40 11.18 18.85
C LYS A 287 15.07 10.48 17.67
N MET A 288 14.29 9.93 16.77
CA MET A 288 14.77 8.98 15.76
C MET A 288 14.47 9.40 14.32
N GLY A 289 13.61 10.39 14.11
CA GLY A 289 13.19 10.84 12.78
C GLY A 289 14.23 11.70 12.08
N ASP A 290 14.09 11.83 10.79
CA ASP A 290 14.86 12.79 10.01
C ASP A 290 14.33 14.23 10.19
N PRO A 291 15.16 15.27 9.99
CA PRO A 291 14.75 16.67 10.19
C PRO A 291 13.54 17.08 9.36
N ASP A 292 13.46 16.62 8.11
CA ASP A 292 12.36 16.95 7.18
C ASP A 292 11.05 16.29 7.61
N GLY A 293 11.13 15.04 8.09
CA GLY A 293 9.99 14.33 8.67
C GLY A 293 9.46 15.03 9.92
N ILE A 294 10.35 15.47 10.81
CA ILE A 294 10.00 16.23 12.00
C ILE A 294 9.36 17.58 11.63
N ALA A 295 9.94 18.31 10.67
CA ALA A 295 9.40 19.59 10.21
C ALA A 295 8.01 19.42 9.58
N ALA A 296 7.80 18.41 8.76
CA ALA A 296 6.50 18.12 8.15
C ALA A 296 5.43 17.81 9.19
N MET A 297 5.78 17.04 10.23
CA MET A 297 4.82 16.70 11.30
C MET A 297 4.47 17.86 12.23
N LYS A 298 5.37 18.86 12.38
CA LYS A 298 5.06 20.09 13.11
C LYS A 298 4.03 20.98 12.40
N ALA A 299 3.86 20.79 11.10
CA ALA A 299 2.91 21.56 10.28
C ALA A 299 1.50 20.92 10.26
N TRP A 300 1.31 19.78 10.90
CA TRP A 300 0.01 19.12 11.06
C TRP A 300 -0.72 19.66 12.29
#